data_39e591edf80d537a8eb8c60fa7d48196
#
_entry.id   39e591edf80d537a8eb8c60fa7d48196
#
_cell.length_a   1.000
_cell.length_b   1.000
_cell.length_c   1.000
_cell.angle_alpha   90.00
_cell.angle_beta   90.00
_cell.angle_gamma   90.00
#
_symmetry.space_group_name_H-M   'P 1'
#
loop_
_entity.id
_entity.type
_entity.pdbx_description
1 polymer ?
#
loop_
_entity_poly.entity_id
_entity_poly.type
_entity_poly.pdbx_seq_one_letter_code
_entity_poly.pdbx_strand_id
1 'polypeptide(L)'
;FREDCEALNCLPPDHEPRATETIPEMVALIERLIDQGHAYALDDGHVLFDVPSWEEYGKFANKDRDEQISGARVEVASYKRDPADFVLWKPSDGDTPGWPNPWCEKGRPGWHIECSAMSEKFLGPDFDIHAGGIDLVFPHHQNEIAQSCCAHAPTDRQDRFARYWMHNGYLMSEGEKMSKSLGNFYTVEELLEEFPGE
;
A
#
# COMPACT_ATOMS: atom_id res chain seq x y z
N PHE A 1 -11.64 -9.73 -15.85
CA PHE A 1 -10.33 -9.06 -15.77
C PHE A 1 -9.26 -9.75 -16.63
N ARG A 2 -8.97 -11.08 -16.42
CA ARG A 2 -7.92 -11.78 -17.20
C ARG A 2 -8.30 -11.86 -18.68
N GLU A 3 -9.54 -12.16 -18.98
CA GLU A 3 -10.09 -12.17 -20.33
C GLU A 3 -9.98 -10.79 -21.00
N ASP A 4 -10.24 -9.71 -20.24
CA ASP A 4 -10.11 -8.34 -20.72
C ASP A 4 -8.63 -8.01 -21.03
N CYS A 5 -7.70 -8.39 -20.15
CA CYS A 5 -6.27 -8.20 -20.38
C CYS A 5 -5.79 -8.97 -21.62
N GLU A 6 -6.24 -10.20 -21.82
CA GLU A 6 -5.92 -11.01 -22.99
C GLU A 6 -6.46 -10.38 -24.28
N ALA A 7 -7.71 -9.90 -24.25
CA ALA A 7 -8.34 -9.23 -25.39
C ALA A 7 -7.64 -7.90 -25.76
N LEU A 8 -7.00 -7.23 -24.76
CA LEU A 8 -6.19 -6.02 -24.95
C LEU A 8 -4.72 -6.33 -25.26
N ASN A 9 -4.35 -7.57 -25.55
CA ASN A 9 -2.96 -8.01 -25.78
C ASN A 9 -1.98 -7.68 -24.65
N CYS A 10 -2.46 -7.53 -23.40
CA CYS A 10 -1.60 -7.36 -22.25
C CYS A 10 -0.88 -8.67 -21.92
N LEU A 11 0.46 -8.63 -21.85
CA LEU A 11 1.23 -9.78 -21.41
C LEU A 11 0.94 -10.11 -19.94
N PRO A 12 0.82 -11.40 -19.58
CA PRO A 12 0.67 -11.77 -18.19
C PRO A 12 1.92 -11.40 -17.37
N PRO A 13 1.77 -11.02 -16.09
CA PRO A 13 2.92 -10.79 -15.24
C PRO A 13 3.64 -12.11 -14.91
N ASP A 14 4.96 -12.05 -14.64
CA ASP A 14 5.72 -13.22 -14.19
C ASP A 14 5.26 -13.72 -12.82
N HIS A 15 4.83 -12.79 -11.95
CA HIS A 15 4.28 -13.06 -10.62
C HIS A 15 2.97 -12.30 -10.40
N GLU A 16 1.95 -12.99 -9.92
CA GLU A 16 0.67 -12.42 -9.52
C GLU A 16 0.40 -12.80 -8.05
N PRO A 17 1.14 -12.20 -7.09
CA PRO A 17 1.07 -12.60 -5.69
C PRO A 17 -0.27 -12.25 -5.05
N ARG A 18 -0.67 -13.07 -4.08
CA ARG A 18 -1.83 -12.81 -3.23
C ARG A 18 -1.38 -12.41 -1.83
N ALA A 19 -1.97 -11.35 -1.30
CA ALA A 19 -1.71 -10.90 0.06
C ALA A 19 -1.90 -12.02 1.09
N THR A 20 -2.94 -12.86 0.92
CA THR A 20 -3.24 -14.00 1.80
C THR A 20 -2.20 -15.12 1.79
N GLU A 21 -1.31 -15.14 0.82
CA GLU A 21 -0.22 -16.13 0.68
C GLU A 21 1.14 -15.55 1.13
N THR A 22 1.16 -14.31 1.63
CA THR A 22 2.38 -13.58 2.03
C THR A 22 2.30 -13.04 3.46
N ILE A 23 1.42 -13.57 4.28
CA ILE A 23 1.26 -13.15 5.68
C ILE A 23 2.55 -13.28 6.51
N PRO A 24 3.33 -14.39 6.42
CA PRO A 24 4.58 -14.50 7.17
C PRO A 24 5.59 -13.40 6.84
N GLU A 25 5.69 -13.00 5.58
CA GLU A 25 6.59 -11.93 5.14
C GLU A 25 6.14 -10.56 5.67
N MET A 26 4.83 -10.32 5.73
CA MET A 26 4.29 -9.08 6.33
C MET A 26 4.58 -9.02 7.82
N VAL A 27 4.37 -10.11 8.56
CA VAL A 27 4.70 -10.19 9.98
C VAL A 27 6.18 -9.93 10.20
N ALA A 28 7.06 -10.59 9.45
CA ALA A 28 8.51 -10.39 9.55
C ALA A 28 8.94 -8.95 9.23
N LEU A 29 8.30 -8.31 8.24
CA LEU A 29 8.57 -6.91 7.91
C LEU A 29 8.15 -5.97 9.06
N ILE A 30 6.99 -6.21 9.67
CA ILE A 30 6.51 -5.44 10.82
C ILE A 30 7.42 -5.63 12.04
N GLU A 31 7.86 -6.86 12.33
CA GLU A 31 8.81 -7.12 13.42
C GLU A 31 10.12 -6.34 13.23
N ARG A 32 10.67 -6.29 12.01
CA ARG A 32 11.84 -5.47 11.70
C ARG A 32 11.58 -3.97 11.96
N LEU A 33 10.42 -3.45 11.57
CA LEU A 33 10.04 -2.06 11.84
C LEU A 33 9.96 -1.74 13.34
N ILE A 34 9.45 -2.67 14.14
CA ILE A 34 9.42 -2.56 15.61
C ILE A 34 10.85 -2.56 16.17
N ASP A 35 11.69 -3.50 15.75
CA ASP A 35 13.07 -3.64 16.19
C ASP A 35 13.92 -2.41 15.85
N GLN A 36 13.64 -1.76 14.72
CA GLN A 36 14.29 -0.52 14.28
C GLN A 36 13.72 0.75 14.96
N GLY A 37 12.64 0.61 15.72
CA GLY A 37 12.01 1.74 16.45
C GLY A 37 11.09 2.61 15.58
N HIS A 38 10.66 2.11 14.41
CA HIS A 38 9.75 2.81 13.49
C HIS A 38 8.29 2.34 13.59
N ALA A 39 8.01 1.34 14.41
CA ALA A 39 6.66 0.87 14.67
C ALA A 39 6.47 0.52 16.15
N TYR A 40 5.23 0.48 16.59
CA TYR A 40 4.87 0.12 17.96
C TYR A 40 3.59 -0.74 17.99
N ALA A 41 3.59 -1.70 18.88
CA ALA A 41 2.42 -2.53 19.19
C ALA A 41 1.64 -1.95 20.37
N LEU A 42 0.33 -2.14 20.36
CA LEU A 42 -0.59 -1.77 21.43
C LEU A 42 -1.11 -3.03 22.13
N ASP A 43 -1.58 -2.87 23.37
CA ASP A 43 -2.10 -3.98 24.19
C ASP A 43 -3.34 -4.65 23.60
N ASP A 44 -4.06 -3.96 22.73
CA ASP A 44 -5.24 -4.48 22.03
C ASP A 44 -4.92 -5.26 20.73
N GLY A 45 -3.62 -5.37 20.40
CA GLY A 45 -3.15 -6.11 19.21
C GLY A 45 -3.01 -5.30 17.94
N HIS A 46 -3.27 -3.99 17.96
CA HIS A 46 -2.90 -3.12 16.85
C HIS A 46 -1.38 -2.89 16.80
N VAL A 47 -0.84 -2.80 15.59
CA VAL A 47 0.53 -2.32 15.34
C VAL A 47 0.48 -1.16 14.37
N LEU A 48 1.15 -0.07 14.70
CA LEU A 48 1.17 1.14 13.90
C LEU A 48 2.61 1.53 13.55
N PHE A 49 2.75 2.15 12.38
CA PHE A 49 3.97 2.87 12.01
C PHE A 49 3.98 4.22 12.72
N ASP A 50 5.13 4.54 13.34
CA ASP A 50 5.39 5.81 14.01
C ASP A 50 5.91 6.83 13.00
N VAL A 51 5.02 7.62 12.40
CA VAL A 51 5.37 8.59 11.35
C VAL A 51 6.42 9.60 11.80
N PRO A 52 6.36 10.19 13.02
CA PRO A 52 7.42 11.07 13.52
C PRO A 52 8.81 10.44 13.62
N SER A 53 8.92 9.12 13.65
CA SER A 53 10.21 8.41 13.71
C SER A 53 11.04 8.53 12.42
N TRP A 54 10.43 8.99 11.32
CA TRP A 54 11.10 9.10 10.02
C TRP A 54 10.90 10.49 9.40
N GLU A 55 11.93 11.33 9.45
CA GLU A 55 11.89 12.73 9.00
C GLU A 55 11.62 12.91 7.50
N GLU A 56 11.89 11.88 6.68
CA GLU A 56 11.66 11.91 5.24
C GLU A 56 10.19 11.69 4.85
N TYR A 57 9.31 11.35 5.82
CA TYR A 57 7.90 11.11 5.53
C TYR A 57 7.22 12.34 4.94
N GLY A 58 6.47 12.13 3.86
CA GLY A 58 5.75 13.19 3.14
C GLY A 58 6.54 13.84 2.00
N LYS A 59 7.87 13.68 1.94
CA LYS A 59 8.69 14.30 0.88
C LYS A 59 8.37 13.77 -0.51
N PHE A 60 8.16 12.48 -0.65
CA PHE A 60 7.80 11.87 -1.94
C PHE A 60 6.47 12.42 -2.47
N ALA A 61 5.46 12.51 -1.62
CA ALA A 61 4.14 13.00 -1.99
C ALA A 61 4.06 14.54 -1.98
N ASN A 62 5.13 15.25 -1.61
CA ASN A 62 5.17 16.71 -1.42
C ASN A 62 4.04 17.21 -0.52
N LYS A 63 3.85 16.53 0.64
CA LYS A 63 2.79 16.80 1.62
C LYS A 63 3.37 17.41 2.89
N ASP A 64 2.86 18.58 3.28
CA ASP A 64 3.14 19.14 4.60
C ASP A 64 2.42 18.36 5.72
N ARG A 65 2.71 18.74 6.97
CA ARG A 65 2.20 18.04 8.15
C ARG A 65 0.68 18.02 8.23
N ASP A 66 0.02 19.11 7.94
CA ASP A 66 -1.43 19.23 8.01
C ASP A 66 -2.10 18.42 6.91
N GLU A 67 -1.51 18.39 5.72
CA GLU A 67 -1.95 17.55 4.60
C GLU A 67 -1.74 16.05 4.88
N GLN A 68 -0.66 15.67 5.56
CA GLN A 68 -0.41 14.28 5.98
C GLN A 68 -1.52 13.79 6.91
N ILE A 69 -1.89 14.60 7.91
CA ILE A 69 -2.95 14.29 8.87
C ILE A 69 -4.32 14.22 8.17
N SER A 70 -4.65 15.21 7.35
CA SER A 70 -5.95 15.27 6.66
C SER A 70 -6.11 14.17 5.60
N GLY A 71 -5.03 13.78 4.95
CA GLY A 71 -5.01 12.73 3.92
C GLY A 71 -5.02 11.30 4.49
N ALA A 72 -4.76 11.13 5.77
CA ALA A 72 -4.77 9.83 6.44
C ALA A 72 -6.19 9.23 6.62
N ARG A 73 -7.17 9.60 5.83
CA ARG A 73 -8.57 9.10 5.61
C ARG A 73 -9.23 8.24 6.71
N VAL A 74 -8.60 8.10 7.86
CA VAL A 74 -9.09 7.35 9.00
C VAL A 74 -9.31 8.35 10.13
N GLU A 75 -10.47 8.29 10.78
CA GLU A 75 -10.72 9.02 12.01
C GLU A 75 -9.49 8.94 12.91
N VAL A 76 -9.11 10.06 13.51
CA VAL A 76 -8.03 10.11 14.48
C VAL A 76 -8.43 9.18 15.64
N ALA A 77 -8.03 7.93 15.54
CA ALA A 77 -8.33 6.95 16.56
C ALA A 77 -7.54 7.31 17.82
N SER A 78 -8.22 7.29 18.95
CA SER A 78 -7.65 7.70 20.25
C SER A 78 -6.43 6.87 20.70
N TYR A 79 -6.18 5.74 20.04
CA TYR A 79 -5.04 4.86 20.32
C TYR A 79 -3.75 5.25 19.58
N LYS A 80 -3.79 6.15 18.60
CA LYS A 80 -2.61 6.61 17.88
C LYS A 80 -1.78 7.55 18.74
N ARG A 81 -0.43 7.41 18.70
CA ARG A 81 0.49 8.34 19.32
C ARG A 81 0.54 9.66 18.57
N ASP A 82 0.49 9.58 17.25
CA ASP A 82 0.46 10.70 16.34
C ASP A 82 -0.70 10.53 15.34
N PRO A 83 -1.46 11.60 14.98
CA PRO A 83 -2.57 11.50 14.05
C PRO A 83 -2.21 10.96 12.66
N ALA A 84 -0.97 11.14 12.20
CA ALA A 84 -0.49 10.64 10.92
C ALA A 84 -0.06 9.17 10.96
N ASP A 85 0.08 8.56 12.14
CA ASP A 85 0.44 7.14 12.24
C ASP A 85 -0.56 6.28 11.47
N PHE A 86 -0.08 5.23 10.84
CA PHE A 86 -0.92 4.36 10.05
C PHE A 86 -0.79 2.89 10.47
N VAL A 87 -1.87 2.14 10.24
CA VAL A 87 -1.98 0.77 10.70
C VAL A 87 -1.13 -0.16 9.84
N LEU A 88 -0.26 -0.94 10.48
CA LEU A 88 0.48 -2.06 9.90
C LEU A 88 -0.25 -3.39 10.13
N TRP A 89 -0.84 -3.56 11.32
CA TRP A 89 -1.59 -4.74 11.70
C TRP A 89 -2.75 -4.38 12.60
N LYS A 90 -3.88 -5.08 12.48
CA LYS A 90 -5.06 -4.88 13.31
C LYS A 90 -5.73 -6.19 13.67
N PRO A 91 -6.32 -6.30 14.88
CA PRO A 91 -7.12 -7.45 15.30
C PRO A 91 -8.29 -7.70 14.33
N SER A 92 -8.70 -8.96 14.25
CA SER A 92 -9.88 -9.39 13.47
C SER A 92 -10.93 -9.96 14.40
N ASP A 93 -12.16 -9.43 14.30
CA ASP A 93 -13.30 -9.86 15.11
C ASP A 93 -14.23 -10.78 14.33
N GLY A 94 -14.88 -11.69 15.02
CA GLY A 94 -15.93 -12.54 14.49
C GLY A 94 -15.55 -13.25 13.19
N ASP A 95 -16.35 -13.04 12.14
CA ASP A 95 -16.19 -13.65 10.82
C ASP A 95 -15.17 -12.93 9.93
N THR A 96 -14.56 -11.84 10.41
CA THR A 96 -13.53 -11.14 9.66
C THR A 96 -12.31 -12.06 9.45
N PRO A 97 -11.80 -12.19 8.21
CA PRO A 97 -10.58 -12.95 7.97
C PRO A 97 -9.43 -12.47 8.85
N GLY A 98 -8.57 -13.38 9.28
CA GLY A 98 -7.41 -13.07 10.09
C GLY A 98 -6.52 -14.28 10.30
N TRP A 99 -5.27 -13.99 10.65
CA TRP A 99 -4.20 -14.97 10.80
C TRP A 99 -3.54 -14.88 12.18
N PRO A 100 -3.00 -15.97 12.71
CA PRO A 100 -2.17 -15.95 13.90
C PRO A 100 -0.96 -15.02 13.71
N ASN A 101 -0.60 -14.28 14.75
CA ASN A 101 0.49 -13.31 14.72
C ASN A 101 1.03 -13.07 16.15
N PRO A 102 2.19 -12.40 16.31
CA PRO A 102 2.78 -12.16 17.64
C PRO A 102 1.98 -11.22 18.55
N TRP A 103 1.10 -10.37 18.01
CA TRP A 103 0.45 -9.28 18.73
C TRP A 103 -0.97 -9.57 19.20
N CYS A 104 -1.65 -10.49 18.55
CA CYS A 104 -2.98 -10.96 18.94
C CYS A 104 -3.24 -12.37 18.39
N GLU A 105 -4.25 -13.06 18.93
CA GLU A 105 -4.60 -14.42 18.53
C GLU A 105 -4.99 -14.48 17.03
N LYS A 106 -5.74 -13.48 16.55
CA LYS A 106 -6.24 -13.38 15.17
C LYS A 106 -6.23 -11.93 14.71
N GLY A 107 -5.51 -11.64 13.63
CA GLY A 107 -5.44 -10.30 13.08
C GLY A 107 -5.15 -10.29 11.58
N ARG A 108 -5.16 -9.11 10.98
CA ARG A 108 -4.94 -8.90 9.55
C ARG A 108 -4.02 -7.71 9.28
N PRO A 109 -3.29 -7.71 8.14
CA PRO A 109 -2.44 -6.60 7.75
C PRO A 109 -3.24 -5.33 7.47
N GLY A 110 -2.57 -4.19 7.62
CA GLY A 110 -2.95 -2.96 6.95
C GLY A 110 -2.70 -3.05 5.45
N TRP A 111 -3.35 -2.21 4.66
CA TRP A 111 -3.26 -2.28 3.20
C TRP A 111 -1.84 -2.07 2.65
N HIS A 112 -1.09 -1.13 3.23
CA HIS A 112 0.21 -0.73 2.67
C HIS A 112 1.32 -1.77 2.87
N ILE A 113 1.29 -2.50 3.97
CA ILE A 113 2.31 -3.51 4.29
C ILE A 113 2.24 -4.72 3.34
N GLU A 114 1.07 -4.97 2.76
CA GLU A 114 0.87 -6.04 1.78
C GLU A 114 1.79 -5.85 0.57
N CYS A 115 1.75 -4.66 -0.03
CA CYS A 115 2.56 -4.34 -1.21
C CYS A 115 4.05 -4.28 -0.88
N SER A 116 4.44 -3.70 0.25
CA SER A 116 5.84 -3.66 0.67
C SER A 116 6.43 -5.06 0.85
N ALA A 117 5.71 -5.96 1.52
CA ALA A 117 6.18 -7.32 1.74
C ALA A 117 6.19 -8.16 0.45
N MET A 118 5.18 -8.02 -0.41
CA MET A 118 5.14 -8.72 -1.69
C MET A 118 6.25 -8.24 -2.63
N SER A 119 6.48 -6.92 -2.72
CA SER A 119 7.57 -6.35 -3.53
C SER A 119 8.93 -6.86 -3.05
N GLU A 120 9.19 -6.84 -1.75
CA GLU A 120 10.45 -7.36 -1.19
C GLU A 120 10.66 -8.84 -1.50
N LYS A 121 9.61 -9.66 -1.37
CA LYS A 121 9.67 -11.10 -1.62
C LYS A 121 10.06 -11.45 -3.04
N PHE A 122 9.52 -10.76 -4.04
CA PHE A 122 9.69 -11.12 -5.45
C PHE A 122 10.75 -10.29 -6.17
N LEU A 123 10.98 -9.06 -5.74
CA LEU A 123 11.88 -8.11 -6.41
C LEU A 123 13.10 -7.73 -5.56
N GLY A 124 13.08 -8.07 -4.26
CA GLY A 124 14.10 -7.65 -3.32
C GLY A 124 13.81 -6.25 -2.73
N PRO A 125 14.70 -5.77 -1.84
CA PRO A 125 14.51 -4.48 -1.16
C PRO A 125 14.70 -3.27 -2.08
N ASP A 126 15.36 -3.44 -3.21
CA ASP A 126 15.62 -2.42 -4.24
C ASP A 126 15.19 -2.97 -5.60
N PHE A 127 14.30 -2.26 -6.30
CA PHE A 127 13.87 -2.64 -7.65
C PHE A 127 13.73 -1.41 -8.56
N ASP A 128 13.49 -1.63 -9.84
CA ASP A 128 13.61 -0.55 -10.80
C ASP A 128 12.36 0.31 -10.87
N ILE A 129 11.18 -0.26 -11.07
CA ILE A 129 9.96 0.51 -11.35
C ILE A 129 8.83 0.10 -10.41
N HIS A 130 8.20 1.09 -9.77
CA HIS A 130 6.93 0.97 -9.07
C HIS A 130 5.88 1.85 -9.74
N ALA A 131 4.72 1.28 -10.03
CA ALA A 131 3.70 1.99 -10.80
C ALA A 131 2.31 1.87 -10.15
N GLY A 132 1.44 2.83 -10.46
CA GLY A 132 0.05 2.81 -10.01
C GLY A 132 -0.75 4.03 -10.45
N GLY A 133 -1.95 4.18 -9.93
CA GLY A 133 -2.75 5.38 -10.14
C GLY A 133 -2.20 6.58 -9.37
N ILE A 134 -2.45 7.78 -9.86
CA ILE A 134 -2.02 9.04 -9.21
C ILE A 134 -2.59 9.19 -7.79
N ASP A 135 -3.71 8.56 -7.51
CA ASP A 135 -4.35 8.53 -6.19
C ASP A 135 -3.63 7.65 -5.18
N LEU A 136 -2.72 6.79 -5.63
CA LEU A 136 -1.87 5.97 -4.76
C LEU A 136 -0.62 6.68 -4.28
N VAL A 137 -0.22 7.82 -4.88
CA VAL A 137 0.96 8.58 -4.45
C VAL A 137 0.90 8.85 -2.94
N PHE A 138 -0.28 9.26 -2.47
CA PHE A 138 -0.54 9.47 -1.05
C PHE A 138 -1.93 8.95 -0.65
N PRO A 139 -2.04 8.18 0.44
CA PRO A 139 -0.95 7.80 1.35
C PRO A 139 -0.21 6.51 0.97
N HIS A 140 -0.69 5.72 -0.01
CA HIS A 140 -0.27 4.33 -0.23
C HIS A 140 1.24 4.20 -0.53
N HIS A 141 1.71 4.77 -1.63
CA HIS A 141 3.13 4.67 -2.02
C HIS A 141 4.06 5.36 -1.01
N GLN A 142 3.63 6.51 -0.43
CA GLN A 142 4.38 7.15 0.63
C GLN A 142 4.56 6.21 1.84
N ASN A 143 3.54 5.45 2.21
CA ASN A 143 3.59 4.49 3.30
C ASN A 143 4.46 3.27 2.96
N GLU A 144 4.40 2.78 1.72
CA GLU A 144 5.29 1.70 1.27
C GLU A 144 6.76 2.10 1.33
N ILE A 145 7.10 3.33 0.91
CA ILE A 145 8.47 3.87 1.02
C ILE A 145 8.91 3.89 2.49
N ALA A 146 8.07 4.44 3.38
CA ALA A 146 8.37 4.50 4.80
C ALA A 146 8.62 3.11 5.40
N GLN A 147 7.75 2.14 5.11
CA GLN A 147 7.91 0.77 5.57
C GLN A 147 9.20 0.13 5.06
N SER A 148 9.45 0.22 3.77
CA SER A 148 10.57 -0.46 3.13
C SER A 148 11.92 0.17 3.50
N CYS A 149 12.02 1.50 3.50
CA CYS A 149 13.24 2.21 3.89
C CYS A 149 13.59 1.98 5.37
N CYS A 150 12.59 2.10 6.26
CA CYS A 150 12.80 1.97 7.70
C CYS A 150 13.08 0.53 8.15
N ALA A 151 12.52 -0.47 7.50
CA ALA A 151 12.78 -1.88 7.82
C ALA A 151 14.20 -2.33 7.48
N HIS A 152 14.91 -1.60 6.61
CA HIS A 152 16.27 -1.91 6.18
C HIS A 152 17.33 -0.93 6.74
N ALA A 153 16.97 -0.08 7.69
CA ALA A 153 17.92 0.79 8.40
C ALA A 153 18.77 -0.05 9.40
N PRO A 154 19.98 0.41 9.81
CA PRO A 154 20.66 1.57 9.29
C PRO A 154 21.52 1.21 8.06
N THR A 155 21.15 1.69 6.93
CA THR A 155 22.01 1.71 5.77
C THR A 155 22.22 3.17 5.36
N ASP A 156 23.37 3.46 4.79
CA ASP A 156 23.73 4.76 4.21
C ASP A 156 22.82 5.17 3.01
N ARG A 157 21.81 4.35 2.71
CA ARG A 157 20.84 4.56 1.64
C ARG A 157 19.43 4.55 2.20
N GLN A 158 18.91 5.73 2.50
CA GLN A 158 17.55 5.97 2.96
C GLN A 158 16.54 6.06 1.79
N ASP A 159 17.01 5.87 0.56
CA ASP A 159 16.26 5.96 -0.69
C ASP A 159 16.00 4.60 -1.36
N ARG A 160 16.06 3.52 -0.55
CA ARG A 160 15.85 2.15 -1.04
C ARG A 160 14.37 1.81 -1.08
N PHE A 161 13.90 1.51 -2.24
CA PHE A 161 12.64 0.86 -2.61
C PHE A 161 12.58 0.84 -4.15
N ALA A 162 11.81 1.73 -4.78
CA ALA A 162 11.77 1.83 -6.24
C ALA A 162 12.66 2.97 -6.75
N ARG A 163 13.40 2.74 -7.84
CA ARG A 163 14.24 3.77 -8.49
C ARG A 163 13.42 4.74 -9.32
N TYR A 164 12.36 4.24 -9.97
CA TYR A 164 11.49 5.01 -10.84
C TYR A 164 10.03 4.79 -10.44
N TRP A 165 9.28 5.88 -10.45
CA TRP A 165 7.86 5.90 -10.13
C TRP A 165 7.06 6.28 -11.36
N MET A 166 6.04 5.49 -11.68
CA MET A 166 5.14 5.76 -12.80
C MET A 166 3.71 5.87 -12.29
N HIS A 167 3.07 7.02 -12.55
CA HIS A 167 1.68 7.22 -12.16
C HIS A 167 0.84 7.62 -13.36
N ASN A 168 -0.21 6.85 -13.60
CA ASN A 168 -1.22 7.21 -14.58
C ASN A 168 -2.32 8.08 -13.92
N GLY A 169 -2.84 9.02 -14.69
CA GLY A 169 -4.00 9.81 -14.30
C GLY A 169 -5.29 8.98 -14.30
N TYR A 170 -6.40 9.67 -14.04
CA TYR A 170 -7.71 9.04 -14.11
C TYR A 170 -8.18 8.87 -15.57
N LEU A 171 -8.89 7.79 -15.84
CA LEU A 171 -9.72 7.71 -17.04
C LEU A 171 -10.85 8.73 -16.93
N MET A 172 -11.01 9.52 -17.99
CA MET A 172 -12.03 10.56 -18.07
C MET A 172 -13.16 10.12 -18.97
N SER A 173 -14.39 10.40 -18.57
CA SER A 173 -15.57 10.22 -19.37
C SER A 173 -16.36 11.52 -19.34
N GLU A 174 -16.68 12.07 -20.51
CA GLU A 174 -17.42 13.34 -20.66
C GLU A 174 -16.83 14.53 -19.89
N GLY A 175 -15.50 14.55 -19.73
CA GLY A 175 -14.77 15.62 -19.01
C GLY A 175 -14.70 15.44 -17.50
N GLU A 176 -15.28 14.37 -16.94
CA GLU A 176 -15.22 14.02 -15.54
C GLU A 176 -14.46 12.71 -15.30
N LYS A 177 -13.98 12.50 -14.05
CA LYS A 177 -13.37 11.23 -13.65
C LYS A 177 -14.37 10.10 -13.83
N MET A 178 -14.00 9.06 -14.57
CA MET A 178 -14.82 7.86 -14.71
C MET A 178 -14.97 7.14 -13.37
N SER A 179 -16.20 6.92 -12.91
CA SER A 179 -16.49 6.25 -11.64
C SER A 179 -17.81 5.53 -11.61
N LYS A 180 -17.89 4.44 -10.86
CA LYS A 180 -19.15 3.69 -10.65
C LYS A 180 -20.22 4.54 -9.97
N SER A 181 -19.85 5.42 -9.05
CA SER A 181 -20.79 6.27 -8.32
C SER A 181 -21.46 7.34 -9.19
N LEU A 182 -20.78 7.77 -10.27
CA LEU A 182 -21.33 8.71 -11.26
C LEU A 182 -22.08 7.99 -12.39
N GLY A 183 -21.96 6.68 -12.52
CA GLY A 183 -22.59 5.92 -13.59
C GLY A 183 -22.05 6.23 -14.98
N ASN A 184 -20.90 6.89 -15.08
CA ASN A 184 -20.26 7.31 -16.33
C ASN A 184 -19.09 6.41 -16.74
N PHE A 185 -19.12 5.14 -16.38
CA PHE A 185 -18.07 4.19 -16.71
C PHE A 185 -18.47 3.29 -17.87
N TYR A 186 -17.46 2.87 -18.63
CA TYR A 186 -17.56 1.86 -19.68
C TYR A 186 -16.72 0.65 -19.25
N THR A 187 -17.23 -0.55 -19.50
CA THR A 187 -16.46 -1.77 -19.33
C THR A 187 -15.57 -2.04 -20.54
N VAL A 188 -14.49 -2.79 -20.35
CA VAL A 188 -13.65 -3.24 -21.48
C VAL A 188 -14.48 -4.08 -22.44
N GLU A 189 -15.35 -4.96 -21.95
CA GLU A 189 -16.23 -5.81 -22.74
C GLU A 189 -17.12 -4.97 -23.66
N GLU A 190 -17.80 -3.92 -23.15
CA GLU A 190 -18.62 -3.02 -23.96
C GLU A 190 -17.81 -2.31 -25.05
N LEU A 191 -16.60 -1.84 -24.71
CA LEU A 191 -15.75 -1.15 -25.67
C LEU A 191 -15.23 -2.09 -26.78
N LEU A 192 -14.97 -3.36 -26.47
CA LEU A 192 -14.52 -4.35 -27.43
C LEU A 192 -15.62 -4.76 -28.44
N GLU A 193 -16.91 -4.45 -28.18
CA GLU A 193 -17.96 -4.60 -29.20
C GLU A 193 -17.84 -3.57 -30.31
N GLU A 194 -17.22 -2.41 -30.06
CA GLU A 194 -17.11 -1.30 -31.01
C GLU A 194 -15.68 -1.09 -31.53
N PHE A 195 -14.67 -1.43 -30.73
CA PHE A 195 -13.25 -1.15 -31.01
C PHE A 195 -12.39 -2.41 -30.93
N PRO A 196 -11.33 -2.53 -31.75
CA PRO A 196 -10.39 -3.64 -31.61
C PRO A 196 -9.59 -3.52 -30.30
N GLY A 197 -9.16 -4.66 -29.75
CA GLY A 197 -8.35 -4.75 -28.56
C GLY A 197 -6.85 -4.57 -28.83
N GLU A 198 -6.44 -3.47 -29.45
CA GLU A 198 -5.04 -3.18 -29.77
C GLU A 198 -4.32 -2.46 -28.61
#